data_e7e6bbb76398a9b13cef8aa981fc1d3c
#
_entry.id   e7e6bbb76398a9b13cef8aa981fc1d3c
#
_cell.length_a   1.000
_cell.length_b   1.000
_cell.length_c   1.000
_cell.angle_alpha   90.00
_cell.angle_beta   90.00
_cell.angle_gamma   90.00
#
_symmetry.space_group_name_H-M   'P 1'
#
loop_
_entity.id
_entity.type
_entity.pdbx_description
1 polymer ?
#
loop_
_entity_poly.entity_id
_entity_poly.type
_entity_poly.pdbx_seq_one_letter_code
_entity_poly.pdbx_strand_id
1 'polypeptide(L)'
;MDGFREALRIQRWDDHRYYHHSRINQSLHFVSAISFLFSYVMIFKDPAISALAGWLVAMTTRQAGHFFFEPKDYDVVNQATHEHKEDIKVGYNLRRKLVLLTIWALSPVPLYFDPTFFGAFTPHANKTEFVRHVAEIWLAIGIGGVLFRTVQLFIIKDVQTGLVWATKILTDPFHDIKIYHKAPLALLRGELIDPGIRATWDDEEAEEAPRPT
;
A
#
# COMPACT_ATOMS: atom_id res chain seq x y z
N MET A 1 15.25 -20.81 -1.81
CA MET A 1 15.25 -19.32 -1.81
C MET A 1 14.75 -18.73 -3.14
N ASP A 2 14.89 -19.47 -4.23
CA ASP A 2 14.44 -19.00 -5.55
C ASP A 2 12.91 -18.82 -5.63
N GLY A 3 12.14 -19.71 -5.03
CA GLY A 3 10.67 -19.56 -4.97
C GLY A 3 10.16 -18.34 -4.22
N PHE A 4 10.85 -17.89 -3.14
CA PHE A 4 10.45 -16.70 -2.39
C PHE A 4 10.68 -15.41 -3.19
N ARG A 5 11.85 -15.27 -3.81
CA ARG A 5 12.19 -14.10 -4.63
C ARG A 5 11.29 -14.00 -5.85
N GLU A 6 11.00 -15.12 -6.46
CA GLU A 6 10.08 -15.19 -7.60
C GLU A 6 8.65 -14.81 -7.18
N ALA A 7 8.14 -15.36 -6.07
CA ALA A 7 6.82 -15.00 -5.56
C ALA A 7 6.73 -13.48 -5.22
N LEU A 8 7.80 -12.88 -4.67
CA LEU A 8 7.86 -11.45 -4.42
C LEU A 8 7.85 -10.63 -5.73
N ARG A 9 8.58 -11.09 -6.74
CA ARG A 9 8.61 -10.47 -8.07
C ARG A 9 7.22 -10.50 -8.71
N ILE A 10 6.55 -11.65 -8.68
CA ILE A 10 5.20 -11.83 -9.22
C ILE A 10 4.19 -10.93 -8.49
N GLN A 11 4.17 -10.92 -7.16
CA GLN A 11 3.24 -10.06 -6.43
C GLN A 11 3.45 -8.56 -6.70
N ARG A 12 4.68 -8.11 -6.94
CA ARG A 12 4.98 -6.73 -7.31
C ARG A 12 4.55 -6.42 -8.73
N TRP A 13 4.78 -7.36 -9.64
CA TRP A 13 4.35 -7.24 -11.02
C TRP A 13 2.82 -7.18 -11.11
N ASP A 14 2.11 -8.08 -10.43
CA ASP A 14 0.66 -8.08 -10.39
C ASP A 14 0.09 -6.76 -9.82
N ASP A 15 0.68 -6.22 -8.75
CA ASP A 15 0.28 -4.93 -8.23
C ASP A 15 0.48 -3.81 -9.26
N HIS A 16 1.59 -3.81 -9.99
CA HIS A 16 1.87 -2.81 -11.00
C HIS A 16 0.90 -2.93 -12.19
N ARG A 17 0.80 -4.10 -12.79
CA ARG A 17 0.00 -4.32 -14.00
C ARG A 17 -1.51 -4.22 -13.78
N TYR A 18 -2.03 -4.62 -12.62
CA TYR A 18 -3.47 -4.58 -12.36
C TYR A 18 -3.97 -3.25 -11.78
N TYR A 19 -3.14 -2.53 -11.01
CA TYR A 19 -3.64 -1.43 -10.20
C TYR A 19 -2.98 -0.08 -10.49
N HIS A 20 -1.82 -0.03 -11.17
CA HIS A 20 -1.02 1.19 -11.31
C HIS A 20 -0.83 1.65 -12.76
N HIS A 21 -1.88 1.58 -13.58
CA HIS A 21 -1.85 2.04 -14.99
C HIS A 21 -1.71 3.57 -15.11
N SER A 22 -2.38 4.31 -14.23
CA SER A 22 -2.42 5.77 -14.28
C SER A 22 -1.14 6.39 -13.76
N ARG A 23 -0.57 7.36 -14.51
CA ARG A 23 0.57 8.17 -14.05
C ARG A 23 0.22 9.01 -12.83
N ILE A 24 -1.05 9.37 -12.61
CA ILE A 24 -1.51 10.02 -11.38
C ILE A 24 -1.36 9.05 -10.21
N ASN A 25 -1.86 7.82 -10.34
CA ASN A 25 -1.71 6.79 -9.31
C ASN A 25 -0.23 6.52 -8.99
N GLN A 26 0.60 6.32 -10.00
CA GLN A 26 2.04 6.13 -9.84
C GLN A 26 2.72 7.31 -9.13
N SER A 27 2.33 8.56 -9.45
CA SER A 27 2.86 9.76 -8.79
C SER A 27 2.46 9.83 -7.32
N LEU A 28 1.21 9.48 -6.99
CA LEU A 28 0.73 9.39 -5.61
C LEU A 28 1.47 8.28 -4.83
N HIS A 29 1.75 7.14 -5.46
CA HIS A 29 2.57 6.08 -4.89
C HIS A 29 4.03 6.52 -4.68
N PHE A 30 4.59 7.32 -5.57
CA PHE A 30 5.93 7.88 -5.40
C PHE A 30 6.00 8.83 -4.18
N VAL A 31 5.03 9.74 -4.03
CA VAL A 31 4.92 10.61 -2.84
C VAL A 31 4.75 9.78 -1.57
N SER A 32 3.88 8.78 -1.60
CA SER A 32 3.69 7.82 -0.52
C SER A 32 5.00 7.13 -0.12
N ALA A 33 5.75 6.65 -1.10
CA ALA A 33 6.99 5.92 -0.88
C ALA A 33 8.06 6.78 -0.18
N ILE A 34 8.25 8.03 -0.63
CA ILE A 34 9.17 8.98 0.03
C ILE A 34 8.73 9.22 1.49
N SER A 35 7.42 9.41 1.70
CA SER A 35 6.86 9.65 3.03
C SER A 35 7.01 8.44 3.96
N PHE A 36 6.89 7.21 3.45
CA PHE A 36 7.18 6.01 4.23
C PHE A 36 8.66 5.88 4.57
N LEU A 37 9.59 6.19 3.65
CA LEU A 37 11.02 6.16 3.98
C LEU A 37 11.36 7.20 5.04
N PHE A 38 10.76 8.39 4.98
CA PHE A 38 10.88 9.36 6.06
C PHE A 38 10.34 8.79 7.39
N SER A 39 9.15 8.16 7.37
CA SER A 39 8.59 7.50 8.55
C SER A 39 9.50 6.42 9.12
N TYR A 40 10.14 5.60 8.28
CA TYR A 40 11.09 4.58 8.75
C TYR A 40 12.29 5.16 9.49
N VAL A 41 12.79 6.33 9.06
CA VAL A 41 13.84 7.02 9.78
C VAL A 41 13.32 7.62 11.08
N MET A 42 12.13 8.21 11.03
CA MET A 42 11.55 8.91 12.18
C MET A 42 11.07 7.97 13.28
N ILE A 43 10.77 6.69 13.01
CA ILE A 43 10.33 5.73 14.03
C ILE A 43 11.36 5.58 15.17
N PHE A 44 12.65 5.77 14.86
CA PHE A 44 13.75 5.68 15.82
C PHE A 44 14.05 7.03 16.50
N LYS A 45 13.50 8.15 16.03
CA LYS A 45 13.73 9.51 16.56
C LYS A 45 12.51 10.06 17.26
N ASP A 46 11.36 10.01 16.62
CA ASP A 46 10.06 10.46 17.11
C ASP A 46 8.95 9.59 16.49
N PRO A 47 8.50 8.54 17.20
CA PRO A 47 7.44 7.65 16.71
C PRO A 47 6.14 8.35 16.36
N ALA A 48 5.79 9.44 17.07
CA ALA A 48 4.58 10.21 16.78
C ALA A 48 4.69 10.93 15.43
N ILE A 49 5.81 11.58 15.14
CA ILE A 49 6.05 12.19 13.81
C ILE A 49 6.09 11.12 12.72
N SER A 50 6.72 9.98 12.99
CA SER A 50 6.70 8.83 12.06
C SER A 50 5.28 8.42 11.69
N ALA A 51 4.41 8.24 12.68
CA ALA A 51 3.03 7.85 12.46
C ALA A 51 2.22 8.91 11.73
N LEU A 52 2.38 10.19 12.07
CA LEU A 52 1.70 11.30 11.38
C LEU A 52 2.10 11.35 9.90
N ALA A 53 3.38 11.25 9.58
CA ALA A 53 3.85 11.21 8.20
C ALA A 53 3.35 9.94 7.47
N GLY A 54 3.40 8.79 8.12
CA GLY A 54 2.93 7.51 7.58
C GLY A 54 1.44 7.50 7.28
N TRP A 55 0.59 8.00 8.16
CA TRP A 55 -0.86 7.98 7.98
C TRP A 55 -1.38 9.17 7.18
N LEU A 56 -1.01 10.41 7.55
CA LEU A 56 -1.58 11.61 6.93
C LEU A 56 -1.01 11.92 5.55
N VAL A 57 0.19 11.44 5.24
CA VAL A 57 0.78 11.66 3.91
C VAL A 57 0.89 10.34 3.16
N ALA A 58 1.67 9.37 3.65
CA ALA A 58 1.95 8.16 2.90
C ALA A 58 0.69 7.32 2.63
N MET A 59 -0.11 7.02 3.67
CA MET A 59 -1.33 6.22 3.50
C MET A 59 -2.41 6.98 2.74
N THR A 60 -2.62 8.27 3.00
CA THR A 60 -3.67 9.03 2.29
C THR A 60 -3.38 9.16 0.81
N THR A 61 -2.15 9.45 0.40
CA THR A 61 -1.77 9.52 -1.02
C THR A 61 -1.88 8.15 -1.68
N ARG A 62 -1.39 7.09 -1.02
CA ARG A 62 -1.50 5.72 -1.53
C ARG A 62 -2.96 5.28 -1.69
N GLN A 63 -3.81 5.53 -0.71
CA GLN A 63 -5.22 5.16 -0.80
C GLN A 63 -5.98 6.04 -1.81
N ALA A 64 -5.66 7.33 -1.93
CA ALA A 64 -6.23 8.18 -2.98
C ALA A 64 -5.94 7.60 -4.38
N GLY A 65 -4.72 7.10 -4.62
CA GLY A 65 -4.38 6.38 -5.83
C GLY A 65 -5.33 5.21 -6.12
N HIS A 66 -5.51 4.35 -5.14
CA HIS A 66 -6.37 3.18 -5.28
C HIS A 66 -7.88 3.49 -5.34
N PHE A 67 -8.37 4.48 -4.62
CA PHE A 67 -9.81 4.79 -4.61
C PHE A 67 -10.28 5.57 -5.83
N PHE A 68 -9.45 6.47 -6.36
CA PHE A 68 -9.86 7.42 -7.39
C PHE A 68 -9.23 7.16 -8.77
N PHE A 69 -8.07 6.48 -8.83
CA PHE A 69 -7.29 6.35 -10.06
C PHE A 69 -6.96 4.89 -10.44
N GLU A 70 -7.43 3.92 -9.67
CA GLU A 70 -7.40 2.51 -10.04
C GLU A 70 -8.56 2.22 -11.01
N PRO A 71 -8.33 1.56 -12.17
CA PRO A 71 -9.39 1.20 -13.09
C PRO A 71 -10.40 0.24 -12.47
N LYS A 72 -11.69 0.63 -12.47
CA LYS A 72 -12.80 -0.18 -11.92
C LYS A 72 -13.57 -0.94 -12.99
N ASP A 73 -13.45 -0.50 -14.24
CA ASP A 73 -14.05 -1.17 -15.38
C ASP A 73 -13.26 -2.42 -15.78
N TYR A 74 -13.75 -3.12 -16.80
CA TYR A 74 -13.02 -4.24 -17.39
C TYR A 74 -11.65 -3.79 -17.87
N ASP A 75 -10.63 -4.44 -17.37
CA ASP A 75 -9.24 -4.18 -17.74
C ASP A 75 -8.93 -4.89 -19.05
N VAL A 76 -9.01 -4.13 -20.14
CA VAL A 76 -8.78 -4.65 -21.50
C VAL A 76 -7.34 -5.13 -21.68
N VAL A 77 -6.39 -4.47 -21.01
CA VAL A 77 -4.96 -4.83 -21.11
C VAL A 77 -4.68 -6.16 -20.45
N ASN A 78 -5.22 -6.42 -19.26
CA ASN A 78 -4.99 -7.65 -18.50
C ASN A 78 -6.17 -8.64 -18.60
N GLN A 79 -7.16 -8.39 -19.46
CA GLN A 79 -8.36 -9.20 -19.65
C GLN A 79 -9.04 -9.62 -18.33
N ALA A 80 -9.11 -8.70 -17.38
CA ALA A 80 -9.56 -8.95 -16.01
C ALA A 80 -10.73 -8.05 -15.60
N THR A 81 -11.73 -8.61 -14.92
CA THR A 81 -12.76 -7.83 -14.26
C THR A 81 -12.25 -7.23 -12.96
N HIS A 82 -12.87 -6.15 -12.50
CA HIS A 82 -12.56 -5.57 -11.19
C HIS A 82 -12.76 -6.58 -10.04
N GLU A 83 -13.80 -7.39 -10.11
CA GLU A 83 -14.08 -8.44 -9.12
C GLU A 83 -12.95 -9.47 -9.07
N HIS A 84 -12.50 -9.97 -10.21
CA HIS A 84 -11.37 -10.89 -10.29
C HIS A 84 -10.11 -10.27 -9.66
N LYS A 85 -9.78 -9.02 -10.00
CA LYS A 85 -8.63 -8.30 -9.41
C LYS A 85 -8.72 -8.18 -7.89
N GLU A 86 -9.91 -7.92 -7.33
CA GLU A 86 -10.11 -7.86 -5.88
C GLU A 86 -10.04 -9.24 -5.20
N ASP A 87 -10.43 -10.31 -5.87
CA ASP A 87 -10.38 -11.68 -5.33
C ASP A 87 -8.96 -12.23 -5.27
N ILE A 88 -8.14 -11.98 -6.29
CA ILE A 88 -6.74 -12.45 -6.33
C ILE A 88 -5.81 -11.62 -5.43
N LYS A 89 -6.24 -10.47 -4.97
CA LYS A 89 -5.43 -9.53 -4.16
C LYS A 89 -4.95 -10.17 -2.85
N VAL A 90 -3.66 -10.41 -2.74
CA VAL A 90 -3.05 -11.01 -1.55
C VAL A 90 -3.15 -10.07 -0.34
N GLY A 91 -3.05 -8.76 -0.57
CA GLY A 91 -3.13 -7.73 0.46
C GLY A 91 -4.54 -7.43 0.95
N TYR A 92 -4.74 -6.19 1.38
CA TYR A 92 -6.05 -5.70 1.78
C TYR A 92 -6.87 -5.33 0.54
N ASN A 93 -7.98 -6.05 0.29
CA ASN A 93 -8.98 -5.66 -0.69
C ASN A 93 -9.79 -4.45 -0.20
N LEU A 94 -10.65 -3.89 -1.05
CA LEU A 94 -11.41 -2.66 -0.74
C LEU A 94 -12.19 -2.74 0.59
N ARG A 95 -12.89 -3.84 0.84
CA ARG A 95 -13.69 -4.01 2.08
C ARG A 95 -12.80 -3.98 3.33
N ARG A 96 -11.68 -4.70 3.31
CA ARG A 96 -10.72 -4.74 4.43
C ARG A 96 -10.03 -3.39 4.63
N LYS A 97 -9.71 -2.68 3.54
CA LYS A 97 -9.18 -1.31 3.61
C LYS A 97 -10.16 -0.37 4.30
N LEU A 98 -11.45 -0.42 3.96
CA LEU A 98 -12.47 0.40 4.60
C LEU A 98 -12.57 0.14 6.11
N VAL A 99 -12.54 -1.13 6.54
CA VAL A 99 -12.53 -1.47 7.98
C VAL A 99 -11.31 -0.87 8.67
N LEU A 100 -10.11 -1.06 8.12
CA LEU A 100 -8.87 -0.52 8.70
C LEU A 100 -8.89 1.01 8.77
N LEU A 101 -9.33 1.69 7.72
CA LEU A 101 -9.45 3.14 7.69
C LEU A 101 -10.51 3.67 8.67
N THR A 102 -11.60 2.92 8.87
CA THR A 102 -12.62 3.26 9.87
C THR A 102 -12.04 3.15 11.30
N ILE A 103 -11.33 2.07 11.60
CA ILE A 103 -10.64 1.89 12.89
C ILE A 103 -9.65 3.04 13.12
N TRP A 104 -8.83 3.35 12.11
CA TRP A 104 -7.89 4.45 12.16
C TRP A 104 -8.58 5.80 12.42
N ALA A 105 -9.61 6.14 11.65
CA ALA A 105 -10.32 7.42 11.76
C ALA A 105 -11.06 7.59 13.09
N LEU A 106 -11.61 6.49 13.64
CA LEU A 106 -12.35 6.51 14.91
C LEU A 106 -11.44 6.34 16.14
N SER A 107 -10.19 5.94 15.99
CA SER A 107 -9.29 5.67 17.12
C SER A 107 -9.03 6.88 18.05
N PRO A 108 -9.10 8.16 17.63
CA PRO A 108 -9.02 9.29 18.55
C PRO A 108 -10.23 9.42 19.50
N VAL A 109 -11.37 8.85 19.14
CA VAL A 109 -12.62 9.00 19.92
C VAL A 109 -12.51 8.39 21.31
N PRO A 110 -12.07 7.14 21.50
CA PRO A 110 -11.85 6.60 22.86
C PRO A 110 -10.87 7.44 23.67
N LEU A 111 -9.78 7.93 23.08
CA LEU A 111 -8.80 8.77 23.76
C LEU A 111 -9.39 10.13 24.19
N TYR A 112 -10.35 10.67 23.44
CA TYR A 112 -11.04 11.90 23.80
C TYR A 112 -11.91 11.73 25.07
N PHE A 113 -12.57 10.57 25.23
CA PHE A 113 -13.42 10.27 26.40
C PHE A 113 -12.62 9.74 27.59
N ASP A 114 -11.56 8.97 27.34
CA ASP A 114 -10.64 8.48 28.36
C ASP A 114 -9.21 8.91 28.02
N PRO A 115 -8.72 10.02 28.62
CA PRO A 115 -7.37 10.53 28.38
C PRO A 115 -6.24 9.55 28.69
N THR A 116 -6.51 8.49 29.44
CA THR A 116 -5.55 7.42 29.72
C THR A 116 -5.54 6.33 28.66
N PHE A 117 -6.54 6.31 27.77
CA PHE A 117 -6.76 5.25 26.80
C PHE A 117 -6.66 3.87 27.47
N PHE A 118 -7.56 3.61 28.41
CA PHE A 118 -7.61 2.38 29.21
C PHE A 118 -6.34 2.11 30.05
N GLY A 119 -5.66 3.17 30.48
CA GLY A 119 -4.43 3.09 31.28
C GLY A 119 -3.13 2.92 30.46
N ALA A 120 -3.21 3.01 29.14
CA ALA A 120 -2.02 2.91 28.26
C ALA A 120 -1.16 4.19 28.28
N PHE A 121 -1.78 5.36 28.56
CA PHE A 121 -1.11 6.65 28.56
C PHE A 121 -1.26 7.38 29.90
N THR A 122 -0.34 8.32 30.18
CA THR A 122 -0.60 9.39 31.13
C THR A 122 -1.58 10.38 30.50
N PRO A 123 -2.53 10.98 31.28
CA PRO A 123 -3.47 11.94 30.72
C PRO A 123 -2.73 13.10 30.04
N HIS A 124 -3.15 13.44 28.84
CA HIS A 124 -2.57 14.53 28.08
C HIS A 124 -2.95 15.90 28.72
N ALA A 125 -1.97 16.78 28.92
CA ALA A 125 -2.15 18.10 29.51
C ALA A 125 -2.53 19.18 28.47
N ASN A 126 -2.29 18.91 27.18
CA ASN A 126 -2.50 19.89 26.10
C ASN A 126 -2.78 19.19 24.75
N LYS A 127 -3.17 19.99 23.74
CA LYS A 127 -3.50 19.50 22.41
C LYS A 127 -2.33 18.79 21.71
N THR A 128 -1.11 19.23 21.95
CA THR A 128 0.07 18.60 21.33
C THR A 128 0.27 17.19 21.86
N GLU A 129 0.13 16.99 23.16
CA GLU A 129 0.21 15.67 23.78
C GLU A 129 -0.94 14.76 23.30
N PHE A 130 -2.17 15.30 23.21
CA PHE A 130 -3.29 14.57 22.62
C PHE A 130 -2.95 14.05 21.21
N VAL A 131 -2.44 14.93 20.32
CA VAL A 131 -2.06 14.55 18.96
C VAL A 131 -0.93 13.51 18.95
N ARG A 132 0.02 13.60 19.88
CA ARG A 132 1.07 12.59 20.01
C ARG A 132 0.54 11.23 20.44
N HIS A 133 -0.37 11.17 21.41
CA HIS A 133 -1.02 9.91 21.79
C HIS A 133 -1.85 9.33 20.65
N VAL A 134 -2.60 10.15 19.90
CA VAL A 134 -3.30 9.71 18.67
C VAL A 134 -2.31 9.11 17.68
N ALA A 135 -1.17 9.75 17.45
CA ALA A 135 -0.15 9.27 16.54
C ALA A 135 0.44 7.91 16.99
N GLU A 136 0.66 7.73 18.29
CA GLU A 136 1.15 6.46 18.86
C GLU A 136 0.11 5.33 18.69
N ILE A 137 -1.18 5.64 18.87
CA ILE A 137 -2.28 4.70 18.55
C ILE A 137 -2.26 4.35 17.04
N TRP A 138 -2.07 5.33 16.18
CA TRP A 138 -1.97 5.12 14.73
C TRP A 138 -0.76 4.27 14.35
N LEU A 139 0.37 4.45 15.03
CA LEU A 139 1.54 3.58 14.83
C LEU A 139 1.21 2.12 15.19
N ALA A 140 0.55 1.92 16.33
CA ALA A 140 0.13 0.59 16.77
C ALA A 140 -0.88 -0.04 15.79
N ILE A 141 -1.84 0.73 15.25
CA ILE A 141 -2.79 0.27 14.22
C ILE A 141 -2.03 -0.11 12.93
N GLY A 142 -1.05 0.67 12.50
CA GLY A 142 -0.25 0.37 11.31
C GLY A 142 0.55 -0.91 11.44
N ILE A 143 1.31 -1.05 12.52
CA ILE A 143 2.09 -2.26 12.82
C ILE A 143 1.16 -3.45 13.02
N GLY A 144 0.11 -3.28 13.81
CA GLY A 144 -0.90 -4.31 14.08
C GLY A 144 -1.60 -4.79 12.82
N GLY A 145 -1.94 -3.87 11.91
CA GLY A 145 -2.54 -4.21 10.60
C GLY A 145 -1.62 -5.08 9.74
N VAL A 146 -0.34 -4.77 9.69
CA VAL A 146 0.65 -5.59 8.96
C VAL A 146 0.81 -6.97 9.62
N LEU A 147 0.99 -7.02 10.92
CA LEU A 147 1.14 -8.28 11.65
C LEU A 147 -0.10 -9.15 11.55
N PHE A 148 -1.28 -8.57 11.77
CA PHE A 148 -2.56 -9.28 11.66
C PHE A 148 -2.73 -9.92 10.27
N ARG A 149 -2.52 -9.15 9.20
CA ARG A 149 -2.66 -9.69 7.85
C ARG A 149 -1.63 -10.76 7.54
N THR A 150 -0.40 -10.61 8.01
CA THR A 150 0.65 -11.62 7.85
C THR A 150 0.24 -12.95 8.48
N VAL A 151 -0.17 -12.92 9.74
CA VAL A 151 -0.63 -14.12 10.47
C VAL A 151 -1.89 -14.71 9.82
N GLN A 152 -2.84 -13.85 9.42
CA GLN A 152 -4.03 -14.31 8.71
C GLN A 152 -3.67 -15.06 7.42
N LEU A 153 -2.68 -14.56 6.64
CA LEU A 153 -2.22 -15.23 5.43
C LEU A 153 -1.58 -16.58 5.72
N PHE A 154 -0.87 -16.75 6.86
CA PHE A 154 -0.34 -18.06 7.27
C PHE A 154 -1.46 -19.10 7.44
N ILE A 155 -2.63 -18.65 7.91
CA ILE A 155 -3.77 -19.54 8.18
C ILE A 155 -4.56 -19.83 6.91
N ILE A 156 -4.85 -18.80 6.09
CA ILE A 156 -5.78 -18.93 4.95
C ILE A 156 -5.07 -19.28 3.63
N LYS A 157 -3.76 -19.17 3.57
CA LYS A 157 -2.91 -19.53 2.44
C LYS A 157 -1.77 -20.43 2.94
N ASP A 158 -0.59 -19.88 3.11
CA ASP A 158 0.61 -20.55 3.61
C ASP A 158 1.60 -19.53 4.21
N VAL A 159 2.60 -20.03 4.93
CA VAL A 159 3.62 -19.21 5.59
C VAL A 159 4.44 -18.40 4.58
N GLN A 160 4.79 -19.01 3.43
CA GLN A 160 5.57 -18.32 2.40
C GLN A 160 4.81 -17.11 1.84
N THR A 161 3.52 -17.27 1.50
CA THR A 161 2.66 -16.18 1.01
C THR A 161 2.59 -15.03 2.01
N GLY A 162 2.42 -15.30 3.29
CA GLY A 162 2.40 -14.26 4.32
C GLY A 162 3.73 -13.55 4.49
N LEU A 163 4.85 -14.27 4.48
CA LEU A 163 6.19 -13.68 4.58
C LEU A 163 6.54 -12.86 3.32
N VAL A 164 6.19 -13.34 2.13
CA VAL A 164 6.37 -12.59 0.87
C VAL A 164 5.57 -11.29 0.93
N TRP A 165 4.31 -11.35 1.35
CA TRP A 165 3.47 -10.16 1.47
C TRP A 165 4.02 -9.16 2.50
N ALA A 166 4.44 -9.61 3.70
CA ALA A 166 5.03 -8.75 4.71
C ALA A 166 6.31 -8.09 4.19
N THR A 167 7.20 -8.87 3.56
CA THR A 167 8.43 -8.35 2.94
C THR A 167 8.10 -7.32 1.87
N LYS A 168 7.10 -7.61 1.02
CA LYS A 168 6.63 -6.69 0.00
C LYS A 168 6.23 -5.36 0.62
N ILE A 169 5.29 -5.35 1.57
CA ILE A 169 4.78 -4.13 2.20
C ILE A 169 5.90 -3.28 2.82
N LEU A 170 6.85 -3.91 3.52
CA LEU A 170 7.95 -3.21 4.16
C LEU A 170 8.99 -2.66 3.16
N THR A 171 9.14 -3.30 2.01
CA THR A 171 10.16 -2.93 1.02
C THR A 171 9.60 -2.24 -0.24
N ASP A 172 8.28 -2.21 -0.40
CA ASP A 172 7.62 -1.51 -1.52
C ASP A 172 7.99 -0.02 -1.60
N PRO A 173 8.20 0.76 -0.51
CA PRO A 173 8.63 2.14 -0.66
C PRO A 173 9.94 2.29 -1.45
N PHE A 174 10.90 1.39 -1.27
CA PHE A 174 12.14 1.39 -2.07
C PHE A 174 11.88 0.99 -3.53
N HIS A 175 11.00 0.02 -3.74
CA HIS A 175 10.63 -0.44 -5.06
C HIS A 175 9.84 0.64 -5.83
N ASP A 176 8.83 1.24 -5.20
CA ASP A 176 7.97 2.27 -5.76
C ASP A 176 8.79 3.51 -6.19
N ILE A 177 9.78 3.93 -5.40
CA ILE A 177 10.70 5.00 -5.82
C ILE A 177 11.43 4.60 -7.09
N LYS A 178 11.94 3.37 -7.16
CA LYS A 178 12.68 2.89 -8.32
C LYS A 178 11.85 2.92 -9.60
N ILE A 179 10.59 2.50 -9.54
CA ILE A 179 9.74 2.36 -10.75
C ILE A 179 8.94 3.63 -11.06
N TYR A 180 8.54 4.42 -10.03
CA TYR A 180 7.64 5.56 -10.22
C TYR A 180 8.28 6.95 -10.17
N HIS A 181 9.61 7.06 -9.94
CA HIS A 181 10.27 8.38 -9.85
C HIS A 181 10.10 9.25 -11.10
N LYS A 182 9.87 8.66 -12.27
CA LYS A 182 9.63 9.38 -13.54
C LYS A 182 8.16 9.72 -13.77
N ALA A 183 7.23 9.11 -13.03
CA ALA A 183 5.79 9.29 -13.26
C ALA A 183 5.31 10.74 -13.12
N PRO A 184 5.77 11.55 -12.12
CA PRO A 184 5.38 12.96 -12.04
C PRO A 184 5.82 13.76 -13.27
N LEU A 185 7.00 13.50 -13.83
CA LEU A 185 7.49 14.18 -15.00
C LEU A 185 6.75 13.75 -16.28
N ALA A 186 6.43 12.47 -16.41
CA ALA A 186 5.60 11.95 -17.49
C ALA A 186 4.20 12.59 -17.45
N LEU A 187 3.59 12.68 -16.25
CA LEU A 187 2.31 13.35 -16.06
C LEU A 187 2.35 14.83 -16.47
N LEU A 188 3.41 15.58 -16.12
CA LEU A 188 3.59 16.97 -16.55
C LEU A 188 3.72 17.12 -18.07
N ARG A 189 4.13 16.08 -18.77
CA ARG A 189 4.19 16.01 -20.23
C ARG A 189 2.88 15.60 -20.88
N GLY A 190 1.83 15.36 -20.09
CA GLY A 190 0.50 14.95 -20.56
C GLY A 190 0.32 13.43 -20.73
N GLU A 191 1.29 12.61 -20.31
CA GLU A 191 1.14 11.16 -20.32
C GLU A 191 0.26 10.74 -19.14
N LEU A 192 -1.00 10.36 -19.39
CA LEU A 192 -1.93 9.96 -18.33
C LEU A 192 -1.83 8.47 -17.98
N ILE A 193 -1.48 7.63 -18.96
CA ILE A 193 -1.40 6.17 -18.83
C ILE A 193 0.04 5.70 -19.10
N ASP A 194 0.48 4.69 -18.36
CA ASP A 194 1.80 4.08 -18.54
C ASP A 194 1.83 3.20 -19.81
N PRO A 195 2.59 3.56 -20.85
CA PRO A 195 2.70 2.74 -22.05
C PRO A 195 3.45 1.43 -21.82
N GLY A 196 4.30 1.35 -20.78
CA GLY A 196 5.09 0.15 -20.48
C GLY A 196 4.23 -1.05 -20.07
N ILE A 197 3.06 -0.82 -19.47
CA ILE A 197 2.13 -1.90 -19.12
C ILE A 197 1.57 -2.56 -20.36
N ARG A 198 1.31 -1.80 -21.41
CA ARG A 198 0.78 -2.31 -22.68
C ARG A 198 1.84 -3.06 -23.49
N ALA A 199 3.07 -2.56 -23.50
CA ALA A 199 4.17 -3.18 -24.23
C ALA A 199 4.55 -4.57 -23.70
N THR A 200 4.57 -4.75 -22.37
CA THR A 200 4.87 -6.06 -21.76
C THR A 200 3.80 -7.11 -22.01
N TRP A 201 2.55 -6.70 -22.26
CA TRP A 201 1.47 -7.61 -22.61
C TRP A 201 1.59 -8.12 -24.04
N ASP A 202 1.91 -7.21 -24.98
CA ASP A 202 2.16 -7.57 -26.39
C ASP A 202 3.35 -8.54 -26.50
N ASP A 203 4.37 -8.41 -25.64
CA ASP A 203 5.54 -9.31 -25.56
C ASP A 203 5.18 -10.69 -24.99
N GLU A 204 4.33 -10.77 -23.94
CA GLU A 204 3.85 -12.03 -23.35
C GLU A 204 2.95 -12.81 -24.33
N GLU A 205 2.04 -12.14 -25.06
CA GLU A 205 1.22 -12.79 -26.12
C GLU A 205 2.08 -13.28 -27.29
N ALA A 206 3.13 -12.56 -27.65
CA ALA A 206 4.03 -12.97 -28.71
C ALA A 206 4.87 -14.20 -28.33
N GLU A 207 5.14 -14.39 -27.02
CA GLU A 207 5.89 -15.54 -26.51
C GLU A 207 4.99 -16.79 -26.33
N GLU A 208 3.68 -16.61 -26.04
CA GLU A 208 2.69 -17.68 -25.94
C GLU A 208 2.08 -18.10 -27.28
N ALA A 209 2.23 -17.31 -28.34
CA ALA A 209 1.73 -17.66 -29.66
C ALA A 209 2.43 -18.91 -30.17
N PRO A 210 1.68 -19.95 -30.65
CA PRO A 210 2.29 -21.16 -31.18
C PRO A 210 3.19 -20.78 -32.36
N ARG A 211 4.49 -21.13 -32.26
CA ARG A 211 5.44 -20.91 -33.35
C ARG A 211 4.98 -21.69 -34.59
N PRO A 212 4.91 -21.03 -35.75
CA PRO A 212 4.53 -21.75 -36.99
C PRO A 212 5.52 -22.87 -37.24
N THR A 213 4.98 -24.09 -37.37
CA THR A 213 5.72 -25.30 -37.71
C THR A 213 6.26 -25.27 -39.13
#